data_ab0c86ebf06a1de6f7c7467c78e143f5
#
_entry.id   ab0c86ebf06a1de6f7c7467c78e143f5
#
_cell.length_a   1.000
_cell.length_b   1.000
_cell.length_c   1.000
_cell.angle_alpha   90.00
_cell.angle_beta   90.00
_cell.angle_gamma   90.00
#
_symmetry.space_group_name_H-M   'P 1'
#
loop_
_entity.id
_entity.type
_entity.pdbx_description
1 polymer ?
#
loop_
_entity_poly.entity_id
_entity_poly.type
_entity_poly.pdbx_seq_one_letter_code
_entity_poly.pdbx_strand_id
1 'polypeptide(L)'
;MIKNIITKLKKKNLTISIAESCTGGMLTSMFTSISGVSEVFSMGLITYSNESKTKILSVPKNLILKYGSVSKNCCISMVKNLKKICRSNICISITGIAGPKGGAKNKPVGLVFVGIVINKKILVKKFYFKKKDRVAIQQATCLETLKLLKKYI
;
A
#
# COMPACT_ATOMS: atom_id res chain seq x y z
N MET A 1 3.17 2.51 17.75
CA MET A 1 2.13 1.82 16.94
C MET A 1 2.69 0.62 16.19
N ILE A 2 3.73 0.78 15.37
CA ILE A 2 4.26 -0.31 14.51
C ILE A 2 4.83 -1.49 15.30
N LYS A 3 5.58 -1.25 16.40
CA LYS A 3 6.04 -2.32 17.29
C LYS A 3 4.90 -3.22 17.78
N ASN A 4 3.78 -2.62 18.20
CA ASN A 4 2.61 -3.38 18.67
C ASN A 4 1.95 -4.20 17.54
N ILE A 5 1.96 -3.68 16.30
CA ILE A 5 1.49 -4.40 15.11
C ILE A 5 2.37 -5.63 14.88
N ILE A 6 3.70 -5.46 14.86
CA ILE A 6 4.66 -6.55 14.67
C ILE A 6 4.50 -7.62 15.78
N THR A 7 4.38 -7.20 17.04
CA THR A 7 4.13 -8.13 18.16
C THR A 7 2.85 -8.93 17.97
N LYS A 8 1.76 -8.28 17.51
CA LYS A 8 0.51 -9.00 17.21
C LYS A 8 0.64 -9.97 16.04
N LEU A 9 1.35 -9.56 14.97
CA LEU A 9 1.61 -10.44 13.82
C LEU A 9 2.38 -11.69 14.26
N LYS A 10 3.44 -11.54 15.06
CA LYS A 10 4.21 -12.65 15.64
C LYS A 10 3.33 -13.58 16.47
N LYS A 11 2.57 -13.03 17.43
CA LYS A 11 1.68 -13.82 18.29
C LYS A 11 0.63 -14.63 17.51
N LYS A 12 0.21 -14.14 16.34
CA LYS A 12 -0.79 -14.80 15.50
C LYS A 12 -0.19 -15.62 14.35
N ASN A 13 1.14 -15.72 14.27
CA ASN A 13 1.87 -16.36 13.17
C ASN A 13 1.44 -15.82 11.79
N LEU A 14 1.25 -14.51 11.66
CA LEU A 14 0.82 -13.86 10.44
C LEU A 14 1.99 -13.15 9.76
N THR A 15 2.11 -13.37 8.45
CA THR A 15 3.09 -12.68 7.61
C THR A 15 2.45 -11.54 6.82
N ILE A 16 3.25 -10.52 6.50
CA ILE A 16 2.81 -9.32 5.78
C ILE A 16 3.73 -9.02 4.59
N SER A 17 3.13 -8.57 3.48
CA SER A 17 3.84 -8.02 2.32
C SER A 17 3.20 -6.71 1.86
N ILE A 18 4.02 -5.83 1.30
CA ILE A 18 3.61 -4.46 0.95
C ILE A 18 4.03 -4.14 -0.48
N ALA A 19 3.10 -3.58 -1.27
CA ALA A 19 3.38 -2.97 -2.57
C ALA A 19 3.10 -1.46 -2.50
N GLU A 20 4.14 -0.68 -2.62
CA GLU A 20 4.09 0.79 -2.54
C GLU A 20 4.24 1.44 -3.91
N SER A 21 3.57 2.57 -4.07
CA SER A 21 3.79 3.47 -5.20
C SER A 21 4.13 4.88 -4.68
N CYS A 22 3.14 5.72 -4.39
CA CYS A 22 3.39 7.11 -4.00
C CYS A 22 4.16 7.29 -2.67
N THR A 23 4.18 6.30 -1.80
CA THR A 23 4.94 6.31 -0.53
C THR A 23 6.40 5.92 -0.70
N GLY A 24 6.78 5.36 -1.87
CA GLY A 24 8.19 5.18 -2.27
C GLY A 24 9.03 4.28 -1.37
N GLY A 25 8.42 3.34 -0.64
CA GLY A 25 9.11 2.45 0.30
C GLY A 25 9.06 2.93 1.76
N MET A 26 8.41 4.03 2.04
CA MET A 26 8.33 4.59 3.40
C MET A 26 7.67 3.63 4.39
N LEU A 27 6.55 3.01 4.02
CA LEU A 27 5.88 2.04 4.90
C LEU A 27 6.74 0.79 5.11
N THR A 28 7.36 0.28 4.05
CA THR A 28 8.33 -0.82 4.11
C THR A 28 9.49 -0.50 5.06
N SER A 29 10.09 0.69 4.91
CA SER A 29 11.16 1.17 5.79
C SER A 29 10.72 1.25 7.24
N MET A 30 9.50 1.72 7.52
CA MET A 30 8.96 1.74 8.88
C MET A 30 8.86 0.35 9.50
N PHE A 31 8.50 -0.68 8.73
CA PHE A 31 8.51 -2.07 9.21
C PHE A 31 9.92 -2.57 9.43
N THR A 32 10.79 -2.42 8.42
CA THR A 32 12.15 -2.99 8.44
C THR A 32 13.09 -2.29 9.42
N SER A 33 12.75 -1.10 9.90
CA SER A 33 13.50 -0.42 10.98
C SER A 33 13.33 -1.07 12.36
N ILE A 34 12.41 -2.04 12.51
CA ILE A 34 12.17 -2.72 13.79
C ILE A 34 12.90 -4.06 13.82
N SER A 35 13.77 -4.23 14.81
CA SER A 35 14.50 -5.49 15.02
C SER A 35 13.55 -6.68 15.15
N GLY A 36 13.91 -7.81 14.55
CA GLY A 36 13.13 -9.04 14.55
C GLY A 36 11.89 -9.00 13.65
N VAL A 37 11.77 -8.04 12.75
CA VAL A 37 10.65 -7.94 11.80
C VAL A 37 10.68 -9.04 10.73
N SER A 38 11.84 -9.64 10.46
CA SER A 38 12.04 -10.71 9.47
C SER A 38 11.14 -11.93 9.71
N GLU A 39 10.71 -12.15 10.94
CA GLU A 39 9.77 -13.24 11.27
C GLU A 39 8.37 -13.03 10.67
N VAL A 40 7.99 -11.80 10.37
CA VAL A 40 6.63 -11.46 9.90
C VAL A 40 6.61 -10.70 8.56
N PHE A 41 7.68 -10.01 8.20
CA PHE A 41 7.77 -9.23 6.98
C PHE A 41 8.41 -10.04 5.85
N SER A 42 7.61 -10.39 4.83
CA SER A 42 8.05 -11.29 3.75
C SER A 42 8.56 -10.54 2.52
N MET A 43 7.90 -9.45 2.12
CA MET A 43 8.21 -8.77 0.86
C MET A 43 7.78 -7.31 0.87
N GLY A 44 8.64 -6.42 0.35
CA GLY A 44 8.33 -5.04 0.01
C GLY A 44 8.62 -4.78 -1.46
N LEU A 45 7.64 -4.29 -2.22
CA LEU A 45 7.79 -3.91 -3.62
C LEU A 45 7.51 -2.42 -3.80
N ILE A 46 8.37 -1.73 -4.53
CA ILE A 46 8.13 -0.34 -4.96
C ILE A 46 7.79 -0.36 -6.45
N THR A 47 6.50 -0.32 -6.77
CA THR A 47 5.99 -0.30 -8.14
C THR A 47 5.55 1.13 -8.48
N TYR A 48 6.53 2.01 -8.68
CA TYR A 48 6.32 3.44 -8.78
C TYR A 48 5.71 3.87 -10.12
N SER A 49 6.20 3.32 -11.23
CA SER A 49 5.71 3.61 -12.58
C SER A 49 4.54 2.70 -12.97
N ASN A 50 3.79 3.09 -14.00
CA ASN A 50 2.76 2.23 -14.60
C ASN A 50 3.38 0.94 -15.18
N GLU A 51 4.57 1.06 -15.76
CA GLU A 51 5.31 -0.06 -16.30
C GLU A 51 5.67 -1.07 -15.20
N SER A 52 6.21 -0.61 -14.07
CA SER A 52 6.54 -1.50 -12.95
C SER A 52 5.31 -2.17 -12.35
N LYS A 53 4.16 -1.46 -12.26
CA LYS A 53 2.88 -2.07 -11.85
C LYS A 53 2.49 -3.22 -12.77
N THR A 54 2.68 -3.04 -14.08
CA THR A 54 2.34 -4.07 -15.07
C THR A 54 3.36 -5.22 -15.06
N LYS A 55 4.65 -4.92 -15.10
CA LYS A 55 5.71 -5.94 -15.19
C LYS A 55 5.85 -6.75 -13.90
N ILE A 56 5.80 -6.11 -12.75
CA ILE A 56 6.07 -6.74 -11.45
C ILE A 56 4.80 -7.29 -10.81
N LEU A 57 3.72 -6.49 -10.79
CA LEU A 57 2.45 -6.87 -10.16
C LEU A 57 1.39 -7.35 -11.15
N SER A 58 1.72 -7.51 -12.42
CA SER A 58 0.78 -7.95 -13.45
C SER A 58 -0.54 -7.17 -13.47
N VAL A 59 -0.49 -5.87 -13.14
CA VAL A 59 -1.65 -4.99 -13.28
C VAL A 59 -1.93 -4.81 -14.76
N PRO A 60 -3.15 -5.14 -15.26
CA PRO A 60 -3.44 -5.06 -16.68
C PRO A 60 -3.28 -3.64 -17.23
N LYS A 61 -2.60 -3.49 -18.38
CA LYS A 61 -2.41 -2.18 -19.02
C LYS A 61 -3.75 -1.49 -19.34
N ASN A 62 -4.73 -2.25 -19.85
CA ASN A 62 -6.06 -1.74 -20.14
C ASN A 62 -6.81 -1.25 -18.90
N LEU A 63 -6.59 -1.86 -17.73
CA LEU A 63 -7.15 -1.38 -16.47
C LEU A 63 -6.56 -0.02 -16.09
N ILE A 64 -5.22 0.15 -16.25
CA ILE A 64 -4.56 1.44 -16.00
C ILE A 64 -5.03 2.49 -16.99
N LEU A 65 -5.18 2.16 -18.27
CA LEU A 65 -5.69 3.08 -19.29
C LEU A 65 -7.14 3.52 -18.98
N LYS A 66 -7.99 2.59 -18.57
CA LYS A 66 -9.40 2.86 -18.31
C LYS A 66 -9.65 3.65 -17.02
N TYR A 67 -8.98 3.29 -15.93
CA TYR A 67 -9.26 3.85 -14.59
C TYR A 67 -8.13 4.73 -14.05
N GLY A 68 -6.96 4.70 -14.67
CA GLY A 68 -5.74 5.32 -14.19
C GLY A 68 -5.03 4.50 -13.11
N SER A 69 -3.75 4.75 -12.93
CA SER A 69 -2.94 4.10 -11.89
C SER A 69 -3.34 4.51 -10.47
N VAL A 70 -3.91 5.70 -10.29
CA VAL A 70 -4.48 6.16 -9.03
C VAL A 70 -5.98 5.94 -9.06
N SER A 71 -6.41 4.75 -8.69
CA SER A 71 -7.82 4.34 -8.68
C SER A 71 -8.05 3.17 -7.73
N LYS A 72 -9.29 3.00 -7.29
CA LYS A 72 -9.71 1.82 -6.52
C LYS A 72 -9.40 0.52 -7.27
N ASN A 73 -9.66 0.50 -8.58
CA ASN A 73 -9.45 -0.68 -9.43
C ASN A 73 -7.96 -1.06 -9.51
N CYS A 74 -7.07 -0.09 -9.73
CA CYS A 74 -5.64 -0.34 -9.74
C CYS A 74 -5.14 -0.82 -8.36
N CYS A 75 -5.59 -0.20 -7.28
CA CYS A 75 -5.25 -0.59 -5.93
C CYS A 75 -5.66 -2.04 -5.62
N ILE A 76 -6.88 -2.44 -6.02
CA ILE A 76 -7.36 -3.83 -5.89
C ILE A 76 -6.50 -4.79 -6.70
N SER A 77 -6.18 -4.45 -7.95
CA SER A 77 -5.33 -5.27 -8.81
C SER A 77 -3.95 -5.48 -8.20
N MET A 78 -3.33 -4.39 -7.71
CA MET A 78 -2.03 -4.44 -7.04
C MET A 78 -2.05 -5.40 -5.84
N VAL A 79 -3.00 -5.27 -4.92
CA VAL A 79 -3.02 -6.08 -3.70
C VAL A 79 -3.38 -7.54 -3.96
N LYS A 80 -4.28 -7.80 -4.91
CA LYS A 80 -4.62 -9.17 -5.33
C LYS A 80 -3.41 -9.89 -5.93
N ASN A 81 -2.69 -9.22 -6.81
CA ASN A 81 -1.54 -9.80 -7.48
C ASN A 81 -0.33 -9.93 -6.54
N LEU A 82 -0.12 -8.98 -5.64
CA LEU A 82 0.85 -9.14 -4.55
C LEU A 82 0.56 -10.41 -3.74
N LYS A 83 -0.70 -10.65 -3.38
CA LYS A 83 -1.11 -11.86 -2.63
C LYS A 83 -0.80 -13.15 -3.38
N LYS A 84 -0.92 -13.17 -4.72
CA LYS A 84 -0.54 -14.33 -5.54
C LYS A 84 0.96 -14.57 -5.54
N ILE A 85 1.77 -13.51 -5.58
CA ILE A 85 3.23 -13.58 -5.64
C ILE A 85 3.82 -14.05 -4.31
N CYS A 86 3.43 -13.42 -3.19
CA CYS A 86 4.11 -13.61 -1.91
C CYS A 86 3.46 -14.62 -0.96
N ARG A 87 2.22 -15.00 -1.19
CA ARG A 87 1.42 -15.89 -0.32
C ARG A 87 1.29 -15.45 1.14
N SER A 88 1.71 -14.23 1.50
CA SER A 88 1.59 -13.70 2.87
C SER A 88 0.15 -13.67 3.35
N ASN A 89 -0.07 -13.82 4.65
CA ASN A 89 -1.42 -13.77 5.25
C ASN A 89 -2.07 -12.41 5.00
N ILE A 90 -1.28 -11.33 5.09
CA ILE A 90 -1.70 -9.95 4.88
C ILE A 90 -0.91 -9.35 3.73
N CYS A 91 -1.61 -8.71 2.80
CA CYS A 91 -0.99 -7.94 1.72
C CYS A 91 -1.56 -6.54 1.73
N ILE A 92 -0.69 -5.55 1.52
CA ILE A 92 -1.06 -4.13 1.44
C ILE A 92 -0.63 -3.59 0.08
N SER A 93 -1.47 -2.77 -0.54
CA SER A 93 -1.09 -1.96 -1.70
C SER A 93 -1.41 -0.50 -1.47
N ILE A 94 -0.55 0.39 -1.96
CA ILE A 94 -0.73 1.84 -1.87
C ILE A 94 -0.51 2.45 -3.25
N THR A 95 -1.49 3.24 -3.72
CA THR A 95 -1.35 4.06 -4.91
C THR A 95 -2.00 5.43 -4.68
N GLY A 96 -1.39 6.50 -5.17
CA GLY A 96 -1.87 7.85 -4.89
C GLY A 96 -1.07 8.94 -5.58
N ILE A 97 -1.44 10.19 -5.31
CA ILE A 97 -0.80 11.40 -5.80
C ILE A 97 -0.25 12.19 -4.62
N ALA A 98 1.05 12.02 -4.37
CA ALA A 98 1.72 12.72 -3.26
C ALA A 98 2.07 14.19 -3.58
N GLY A 99 2.00 14.57 -4.87
CA GLY A 99 2.28 15.94 -5.28
C GLY A 99 3.77 16.30 -5.37
N PRO A 100 4.12 17.58 -5.61
CA PRO A 100 3.20 18.72 -5.84
C PRO A 100 2.50 18.67 -7.21
N LYS A 101 3.05 17.94 -8.19
CA LYS A 101 2.49 17.74 -9.54
C LYS A 101 1.68 16.42 -9.60
N GLY A 102 1.03 16.17 -10.74
CA GLY A 102 0.32 14.92 -11.02
C GLY A 102 -1.15 14.93 -10.61
N GLY A 103 -1.64 16.00 -10.02
CA GLY A 103 -3.07 16.17 -9.73
C GLY A 103 -3.87 16.60 -10.97
N ALA A 104 -5.14 16.18 -11.01
CA ALA A 104 -6.14 16.59 -11.98
C ALA A 104 -7.46 16.91 -11.28
N LYS A 105 -8.42 17.53 -11.98
CA LYS A 105 -9.71 17.94 -11.40
C LYS A 105 -10.40 16.81 -10.64
N ASN A 106 -10.40 15.59 -11.19
CA ASN A 106 -11.06 14.42 -10.59
C ASN A 106 -10.12 13.56 -9.72
N LYS A 107 -8.82 13.85 -9.72
CA LYS A 107 -7.77 13.14 -8.98
C LYS A 107 -6.78 14.16 -8.41
N PRO A 108 -7.17 14.87 -7.36
CA PRO A 108 -6.32 15.94 -6.81
C PRO A 108 -5.09 15.38 -6.09
N VAL A 109 -4.08 16.23 -5.93
CA VAL A 109 -2.96 15.95 -5.03
C VAL A 109 -3.48 15.63 -3.63
N GLY A 110 -2.93 14.60 -3.01
CA GLY A 110 -3.39 14.08 -1.71
C GLY A 110 -4.40 12.94 -1.82
N LEU A 111 -4.89 12.62 -3.02
CA LEU A 111 -5.73 11.44 -3.23
C LEU A 111 -4.89 10.17 -3.15
N VAL A 112 -5.27 9.26 -2.25
CA VAL A 112 -4.58 7.97 -2.03
C VAL A 112 -5.60 6.85 -1.85
N PHE A 113 -5.30 5.69 -2.41
CA PHE A 113 -6.01 4.43 -2.17
C PHE A 113 -5.07 3.46 -1.45
N VAL A 114 -5.58 2.85 -0.39
CA VAL A 114 -4.92 1.80 0.36
C VAL A 114 -5.76 0.53 0.27
N GLY A 115 -5.18 -0.52 -0.28
CA GLY A 115 -5.79 -1.85 -0.38
C GLY A 115 -5.17 -2.79 0.64
N ILE A 116 -6.00 -3.59 1.31
CA ILE A 116 -5.56 -4.62 2.25
C ILE A 116 -6.28 -5.92 1.92
N VAL A 117 -5.52 -7.00 1.79
CA VAL A 117 -6.03 -8.37 1.79
C VAL A 117 -5.71 -9.00 3.14
N ILE A 118 -6.72 -9.49 3.81
CA ILE A 118 -6.59 -10.25 5.05
C ILE A 118 -7.73 -11.29 5.13
N ASN A 119 -7.40 -12.53 5.50
CA ASN A 119 -8.37 -13.62 5.62
C ASN A 119 -9.28 -13.76 4.37
N LYS A 120 -8.70 -13.69 3.17
CA LYS A 120 -9.39 -13.70 1.86
C LYS A 120 -10.29 -12.49 1.58
N LYS A 121 -10.49 -11.59 2.54
CA LYS A 121 -11.25 -10.34 2.35
C LYS A 121 -10.36 -9.26 1.75
N ILE A 122 -10.93 -8.47 0.85
CA ILE A 122 -10.26 -7.31 0.24
C ILE A 122 -10.96 -6.06 0.73
N LEU A 123 -10.19 -5.19 1.35
CA LEU A 123 -10.62 -3.88 1.81
C LEU A 123 -9.89 -2.81 1.00
N VAL A 124 -10.60 -1.79 0.56
CA VAL A 124 -9.97 -0.61 -0.04
C VAL A 124 -10.51 0.63 0.62
N LYS A 125 -9.61 1.47 1.09
CA LYS A 125 -9.93 2.79 1.63
C LYS A 125 -9.38 3.86 0.73
N LYS A 126 -10.20 4.88 0.50
CA LYS A 126 -9.85 6.13 -0.19
C LYS A 126 -9.57 7.19 0.87
N PHE A 127 -8.44 7.88 0.75
CA PHE A 127 -8.07 9.02 1.57
C PHE A 127 -7.87 10.25 0.70
N TYR A 128 -8.09 11.41 1.30
CA TYR A 128 -7.78 12.68 0.68
C TYR A 128 -7.12 13.62 1.70
N PHE A 129 -5.82 13.79 1.55
CA PHE A 129 -4.98 14.61 2.43
C PHE A 129 -4.85 16.02 1.86
N LYS A 130 -5.81 16.88 2.22
CA LYS A 130 -5.83 18.28 1.77
C LYS A 130 -4.66 19.09 2.33
N LYS A 131 -4.18 20.09 1.53
CA LYS A 131 -3.22 21.11 1.96
C LYS A 131 -1.97 20.56 2.67
N LYS A 132 -1.45 19.43 2.23
CA LYS A 132 -0.21 18.83 2.73
C LYS A 132 0.84 18.81 1.63
N ASP A 133 2.11 18.97 2.02
CA ASP A 133 3.22 18.71 1.12
C ASP A 133 3.41 17.22 0.84
N ARG A 134 4.30 16.89 -0.09
CA ARG A 134 4.56 15.53 -0.53
C ARG A 134 4.93 14.59 0.62
N VAL A 135 5.88 14.98 1.45
CA VAL A 135 6.36 14.14 2.55
C VAL A 135 5.26 13.95 3.59
N ALA A 136 4.52 15.00 3.92
CA ALA A 136 3.39 14.92 4.85
C ALA A 136 2.27 14.02 4.32
N ILE A 137 2.00 14.01 3.00
CA ILE A 137 1.05 13.06 2.39
C ILE A 137 1.54 11.62 2.50
N GLN A 138 2.82 11.37 2.25
CA GLN A 138 3.42 10.04 2.38
C GLN A 138 3.35 9.55 3.84
N GLN A 139 3.73 10.38 4.80
CA GLN A 139 3.67 10.06 6.23
C GLN A 139 2.24 9.80 6.71
N ALA A 140 1.29 10.67 6.33
CA ALA A 140 -0.11 10.50 6.66
C ALA A 140 -0.68 9.20 6.06
N THR A 141 -0.31 8.87 4.83
CA THR A 141 -0.69 7.61 4.18
C THR A 141 -0.19 6.40 4.97
N CYS A 142 1.07 6.39 5.37
CA CYS A 142 1.64 5.32 6.18
C CYS A 142 0.92 5.20 7.52
N LEU A 143 0.68 6.32 8.20
CA LEU A 143 -0.01 6.34 9.49
C LEU A 143 -1.44 5.77 9.38
N GLU A 144 -2.22 6.22 8.41
CA GLU A 144 -3.59 5.71 8.19
C GLU A 144 -3.58 4.23 7.78
N THR A 145 -2.59 3.78 7.01
CA THR A 145 -2.42 2.36 6.69
C THR A 145 -2.15 1.52 7.94
N LEU A 146 -1.29 2.00 8.85
CA LEU A 146 -1.03 1.32 10.12
C LEU A 146 -2.25 1.30 11.04
N LYS A 147 -3.06 2.37 11.07
CA LYS A 147 -4.33 2.39 11.82
C LYS A 147 -5.32 1.38 11.28
N LEU A 148 -5.47 1.30 9.94
CA LEU A 148 -6.31 0.29 9.30
C LEU A 148 -5.83 -1.12 9.65
N LEU A 149 -4.53 -1.39 9.51
CA LEU A 149 -3.96 -2.69 9.82
C LEU A 149 -4.23 -3.08 11.28
N LYS A 150 -3.99 -2.16 12.23
CA LYS A 150 -4.26 -2.38 13.66
C LYS A 150 -5.71 -2.77 13.95
N LYS A 151 -6.67 -2.26 13.16
CA LYS A 151 -8.09 -2.54 13.33
C LYS A 151 -8.47 -3.98 12.93
N TYR A 152 -7.74 -4.57 11.98
CA TYR A 152 -8.13 -5.84 11.37
C TYR A 152 -7.26 -7.04 11.78
N ILE A 153 -6.18 -6.82 12.57
CA ILE A 153 -5.30 -7.89 13.11
C ILE A 153 -5.53 -8.21 14.59
#